data_3821aed842e8e5a1cc5bd0e1f41dbfb0
#
_entry.id   3821aed842e8e5a1cc5bd0e1f41dbfb0
#
_cell.length_a   1.000
_cell.length_b   1.000
_cell.length_c   1.000
_cell.angle_alpha   90.00
_cell.angle_beta   90.00
_cell.angle_gamma   90.00
#
_symmetry.space_group_name_H-M   'P 1'
#
loop_
_entity.id
_entity.type
_entity.pdbx_description
1 polymer ?
#
loop_
_entity_poly.entity_id
_entity_poly.type
_entity_poly.pdbx_seq_one_letter_code
_entity_poly.pdbx_strand_id
1 'polypeptide(L)'
;MLVRINNNLWRIQFTYPQNTNLRTSDGRKVLGLCDNNIKTIFIADNQSDYKTEHIICHEVTHAICMEYNVTIPYGLEEELCNFMADYGKEIIYIVEDIISEITKKRVV
;
A
#
# COMPACT_ATOMS: atom_id res chain seq x y z
N MET A 1 -3.21 10.72 9.87
CA MET A 1 -3.85 9.42 10.28
C MET A 1 -2.77 8.39 10.56
N LEU A 2 -2.96 7.60 11.59
CA LEU A 2 -2.02 6.54 11.96
C LEU A 2 -2.62 5.17 11.69
N VAL A 3 -1.79 4.26 11.18
CA VAL A 3 -2.17 2.86 10.97
C VAL A 3 -1.10 1.96 11.59
N ARG A 4 -1.48 0.74 11.96
CA ARG A 4 -0.53 -0.24 12.49
C ARG A 4 -0.11 -1.21 11.41
N ILE A 5 1.20 -1.39 11.28
CA ILE A 5 1.80 -2.41 10.42
C ILE A 5 2.83 -3.15 11.27
N ASN A 6 2.61 -4.45 11.50
CA ASN A 6 3.48 -5.28 12.36
C ASN A 6 3.76 -4.62 13.72
N ASN A 7 2.71 -4.12 14.39
CA ASN A 7 2.78 -3.43 15.67
C ASN A 7 3.52 -2.09 15.68
N ASN A 8 4.01 -1.62 14.54
CA ASN A 8 4.60 -0.30 14.42
C ASN A 8 3.58 0.70 13.89
N LEU A 9 3.60 1.90 14.41
CA LEU A 9 2.72 2.96 13.94
C LEU A 9 3.33 3.64 12.74
N TRP A 10 2.53 3.72 11.68
CA TRP A 10 2.87 4.43 10.45
C TRP A 10 1.93 5.60 10.28
N ARG A 11 2.48 6.72 9.81
CA ARG A 11 1.69 7.91 9.47
C ARG A 11 1.32 7.86 7.99
N ILE A 12 0.05 8.12 7.68
CA ILE A 12 -0.40 8.36 6.32
C ILE A 12 -0.60 9.87 6.19
N GLN A 13 0.13 10.50 5.29
CA GLN A 13 0.11 11.93 5.13
C GLN A 13 -0.20 12.31 3.68
N PHE A 14 -1.32 13.00 3.48
CA PHE A 14 -1.66 13.56 2.18
C PHE A 14 -0.94 14.90 2.03
N THR A 15 -0.43 15.14 0.83
CA THR A 15 0.30 16.38 0.54
C THR A 15 0.09 16.78 -0.92
N TYR A 16 0.30 18.06 -1.23
CA TYR A 16 0.17 18.52 -2.61
C TYR A 16 1.23 17.84 -3.50
N PRO A 17 0.88 17.60 -4.81
CA PRO A 17 1.75 16.78 -5.68
C PRO A 17 3.15 17.34 -5.89
N GLN A 18 3.36 18.64 -5.74
CA GLN A 18 4.66 19.29 -5.92
C GLN A 18 5.53 19.29 -4.67
N ASN A 19 5.04 18.73 -3.56
CA ASN A 19 5.79 18.70 -2.30
C ASN A 19 7.08 17.90 -2.46
N THR A 20 8.17 18.38 -1.82
CA THR A 20 9.48 17.71 -1.88
C THR A 20 9.46 16.32 -1.27
N ASN A 21 8.52 16.02 -0.36
CA ASN A 21 8.35 14.66 0.19
C ASN A 21 7.89 13.64 -0.87
N LEU A 22 7.38 14.10 -2.01
CA LEU A 22 6.99 13.24 -3.13
C LEU A 22 8.08 13.20 -4.19
N ARG A 23 9.32 13.07 -3.75
CA ARG A 23 10.47 12.90 -4.64
C ARG A 23 11.32 11.73 -4.18
N THR A 24 11.78 10.96 -5.14
CA THR A 24 12.77 9.90 -4.88
C THR A 24 14.14 10.50 -4.59
N SER A 25 15.06 9.68 -4.11
CA SER A 25 16.43 10.13 -3.81
C SER A 25 17.15 10.69 -5.05
N ASP A 26 16.79 10.21 -6.25
CA ASP A 26 17.34 10.71 -7.52
C ASP A 26 16.53 11.88 -8.11
N GLY A 27 15.59 12.43 -7.35
CA GLY A 27 14.85 13.64 -7.71
C GLY A 27 13.60 13.41 -8.57
N ARG A 28 13.22 12.16 -8.85
CA ARG A 28 12.01 11.88 -9.63
C ARG A 28 10.76 12.23 -8.84
N LYS A 29 9.80 12.82 -9.53
CA LYS A 29 8.46 13.09 -9.00
C LYS A 29 7.64 11.81 -8.94
N VAL A 30 6.98 11.59 -7.80
CA VAL A 30 6.10 10.41 -7.60
C VAL A 30 4.79 10.87 -6.96
N LEU A 31 3.75 10.03 -7.06
CA LEU A 31 2.45 10.31 -6.46
C LEU A 31 2.29 9.65 -5.08
N GLY A 32 3.17 8.76 -4.73
CA GLY A 32 3.23 8.15 -3.41
C GLY A 32 4.67 7.84 -3.06
N LEU A 33 5.00 7.84 -1.77
CA LEU A 33 6.33 7.53 -1.31
C LEU A 33 6.26 6.92 0.08
N CYS A 34 6.94 5.80 0.26
CA CYS A 34 7.02 5.09 1.53
C CYS A 34 8.40 5.35 2.14
N ASP A 35 8.45 6.06 3.26
CA ASP A 35 9.70 6.38 3.97
C ASP A 35 9.79 5.55 5.25
N ASN A 36 10.65 4.53 5.20
CA ASN A 36 10.84 3.62 6.34
C ASN A 36 11.56 4.29 7.51
N ASN A 37 12.36 5.31 7.25
CA ASN A 37 13.13 5.96 8.32
C ASN A 37 12.24 6.70 9.30
N ILE A 38 11.16 7.31 8.80
CA ILE A 38 10.21 8.06 9.62
C ILE A 38 8.84 7.38 9.70
N LYS A 39 8.73 6.16 9.19
CA LYS A 39 7.48 5.38 9.21
C LYS A 39 6.29 6.19 8.71
N THR A 40 6.46 6.78 7.53
CA THR A 40 5.45 7.64 6.93
C THR A 40 5.25 7.27 5.47
N ILE A 41 3.98 7.22 5.07
CA ILE A 41 3.59 7.09 3.67
C ILE A 41 3.01 8.44 3.24
N PHE A 42 3.62 9.05 2.22
CA PHE A 42 3.13 10.29 1.63
C PHE A 42 2.30 9.96 0.40
N ILE A 43 1.13 10.59 0.30
CA ILE A 43 0.18 10.39 -0.80
C ILE A 43 -0.14 11.75 -1.43
N ALA A 44 -0.03 11.86 -2.75
CA ALA A 44 -0.45 13.07 -3.45
C ALA A 44 -1.96 13.26 -3.31
N ASP A 45 -2.38 14.46 -2.90
CA ASP A 45 -3.78 14.80 -2.86
C ASP A 45 -4.32 15.16 -4.27
N ASN A 46 -5.61 15.51 -4.38
CA ASN A 46 -6.26 15.89 -5.64
C ASN A 46 -6.23 14.80 -6.72
N GLN A 47 -6.13 13.54 -6.35
CA GLN A 47 -6.28 12.43 -7.27
C GLN A 47 -7.71 11.89 -7.19
N SER A 48 -8.16 11.17 -8.23
CA SER A 48 -9.44 10.47 -8.17
C SER A 48 -9.44 9.44 -7.04
N ASP A 49 -10.62 9.04 -6.59
CA ASP A 49 -10.74 8.01 -5.54
C ASP A 49 -10.08 6.71 -5.97
N TYR A 50 -10.29 6.29 -7.20
CA TYR A 50 -9.66 5.09 -7.76
C TYR A 50 -8.13 5.21 -7.71
N LYS A 51 -7.59 6.33 -8.18
CA LYS A 51 -6.13 6.52 -8.22
C LYS A 51 -5.54 6.63 -6.83
N THR A 52 -6.23 7.30 -5.92
CA THR A 52 -5.81 7.40 -4.51
C THR A 52 -5.71 6.01 -3.88
N GLU A 53 -6.73 5.18 -4.05
CA GLU A 53 -6.74 3.81 -3.52
C GLU A 53 -5.58 3.00 -4.11
N HIS A 54 -5.34 3.13 -5.40
CA HIS A 54 -4.26 2.44 -6.10
C HIS A 54 -2.89 2.84 -5.54
N ILE A 55 -2.67 4.14 -5.34
CA ILE A 55 -1.42 4.66 -4.76
C ILE A 55 -1.23 4.15 -3.34
N ILE A 56 -2.27 4.22 -2.52
CA ILE A 56 -2.21 3.74 -1.13
C ILE A 56 -1.84 2.26 -1.08
N CYS A 57 -2.49 1.44 -1.89
CA CYS A 57 -2.23 0.00 -1.91
C CYS A 57 -0.78 -0.30 -2.32
N HIS A 58 -0.26 0.41 -3.31
CA HIS A 58 1.13 0.29 -3.75
C HIS A 58 2.10 0.60 -2.61
N GLU A 59 1.92 1.73 -1.94
CA GLU A 59 2.83 2.16 -0.88
C GLU A 59 2.71 1.31 0.39
N VAL A 60 1.50 0.89 0.74
CA VAL A 60 1.29 -0.02 1.88
C VAL A 60 1.98 -1.37 1.63
N THR A 61 1.99 -1.85 0.39
CA THR A 61 2.69 -3.08 0.04
C THR A 61 4.20 -2.93 0.30
N HIS A 62 4.81 -1.80 -0.08
CA HIS A 62 6.20 -1.51 0.29
C HIS A 62 6.40 -1.53 1.80
N ALA A 63 5.53 -0.88 2.56
CA ALA A 63 5.63 -0.82 4.01
C ALA A 63 5.55 -2.21 4.65
N ILE A 64 4.68 -3.08 4.15
CA ILE A 64 4.58 -4.47 4.60
C ILE A 64 5.90 -5.20 4.35
N CYS A 65 6.47 -5.07 3.16
CA CYS A 65 7.75 -5.69 2.84
C CYS A 65 8.85 -5.22 3.81
N MET A 66 8.88 -3.93 4.11
CA MET A 66 9.87 -3.36 5.04
C MET A 66 9.69 -3.88 6.46
N GLU A 67 8.45 -3.86 6.96
CA GLU A 67 8.15 -4.24 8.35
C GLU A 67 8.36 -5.73 8.63
N TYR A 68 8.11 -6.58 7.64
CA TYR A 68 8.25 -8.03 7.80
C TYR A 68 9.54 -8.56 7.20
N ASN A 69 10.47 -7.69 6.81
CA ASN A 69 11.76 -8.06 6.24
C ASN A 69 11.63 -9.01 5.05
N VAL A 70 10.65 -8.73 4.19
CA VAL A 70 10.45 -9.51 2.96
C VAL A 70 11.51 -9.06 1.97
N THR A 71 12.49 -9.91 1.71
CA THR A 71 13.62 -9.59 0.83
C THR A 71 13.27 -9.98 -0.60
N ILE A 72 12.97 -8.98 -1.41
CA ILE A 72 12.67 -9.14 -2.84
C ILE A 72 13.58 -8.18 -3.60
N PRO A 73 14.23 -8.61 -4.70
CA PRO A 73 14.99 -7.68 -5.53
C PRO A 73 14.13 -6.48 -5.94
N TYR A 74 14.73 -5.29 -5.94
CA TYR A 74 14.01 -4.02 -6.08
C TYR A 74 13.01 -3.99 -7.24
N GLY A 75 13.42 -4.45 -8.44
CA GLY A 75 12.52 -4.45 -9.59
C GLY A 75 11.30 -5.36 -9.42
N LEU A 76 11.49 -6.49 -8.75
CA LEU A 76 10.40 -7.45 -8.48
C LEU A 76 9.48 -6.92 -7.37
N GLU A 77 10.01 -6.18 -6.41
CA GLU A 77 9.16 -5.55 -5.39
C GLU A 77 8.22 -4.52 -6.01
N GLU A 78 8.71 -3.71 -6.95
CA GLU A 78 7.86 -2.77 -7.67
C GLU A 78 6.75 -3.49 -8.44
N GLU A 79 7.05 -4.60 -9.10
CA GLU A 79 6.06 -5.41 -9.79
C GLU A 79 5.02 -5.97 -8.81
N LEU A 80 5.45 -6.43 -7.64
CA LEU A 80 4.53 -6.91 -6.60
C LEU A 80 3.62 -5.78 -6.12
N CYS A 81 4.15 -4.60 -5.86
CA CYS A 81 3.36 -3.46 -5.43
C CYS A 81 2.33 -3.06 -6.47
N ASN A 82 2.71 -3.07 -7.75
CA ASN A 82 1.79 -2.79 -8.85
C ASN A 82 0.70 -3.86 -8.96
N PHE A 83 1.08 -5.13 -8.84
CA PHE A 83 0.12 -6.24 -8.87
C PHE A 83 -0.90 -6.10 -7.73
N MET A 84 -0.44 -5.82 -6.53
CA MET A 84 -1.33 -5.65 -5.38
C MET A 84 -2.24 -4.43 -5.56
N ALA A 85 -1.74 -3.34 -6.12
CA ALA A 85 -2.54 -2.15 -6.41
C ALA A 85 -3.64 -2.45 -7.43
N ASP A 86 -3.34 -3.28 -8.44
CA ASP A 86 -4.29 -3.63 -9.49
C ASP A 86 -5.31 -4.68 -9.03
N TYR A 87 -4.90 -5.70 -8.29
CA TYR A 87 -5.69 -6.90 -8.06
C TYR A 87 -5.87 -7.30 -6.60
N GLY A 88 -5.13 -6.69 -5.67
CA GLY A 88 -5.12 -7.14 -4.27
C GLY A 88 -6.50 -7.11 -3.63
N LYS A 89 -7.25 -6.05 -3.85
CA LYS A 89 -8.59 -5.90 -3.29
C LYS A 89 -9.55 -6.97 -3.83
N GLU A 90 -9.48 -7.25 -5.14
CA GLU A 90 -10.27 -8.30 -5.76
C GLU A 90 -9.94 -9.67 -5.19
N ILE A 91 -8.66 -9.97 -5.00
CA ILE A 91 -8.22 -11.22 -4.39
C ILE A 91 -8.85 -11.38 -2.99
N ILE A 92 -8.78 -10.35 -2.15
CA ILE A 92 -9.32 -10.41 -0.79
C ILE A 92 -10.84 -10.59 -0.81
N TYR A 93 -11.55 -9.90 -1.68
CA TYR A 93 -13.01 -10.05 -1.78
C TYR A 93 -13.41 -11.46 -2.21
N ILE A 94 -12.69 -12.05 -3.16
CA ILE A 94 -12.96 -13.43 -3.60
C ILE A 94 -12.73 -14.39 -2.43
N VAL A 95 -11.64 -14.22 -1.69
CA VAL A 95 -11.33 -15.05 -0.51
C VAL A 95 -12.45 -14.93 0.54
N GLU A 96 -12.90 -13.73 0.82
CA GLU A 96 -13.98 -13.50 1.79
C GLU A 96 -15.30 -14.15 1.35
N ASP A 97 -15.62 -14.10 0.06
CA ASP A 97 -16.79 -14.77 -0.48
C ASP A 97 -16.70 -16.28 -0.30
N ILE A 98 -15.54 -16.87 -0.58
CA ILE A 98 -15.31 -18.31 -0.40
C ILE A 98 -15.46 -18.69 1.07
N ILE A 99 -14.83 -17.95 1.97
CA ILE A 99 -14.92 -18.22 3.41
C ILE A 99 -16.36 -18.09 3.90
N SER A 100 -17.10 -17.10 3.42
CA SER A 100 -18.51 -16.94 3.76
C SER A 100 -19.34 -18.16 3.36
N GLU A 101 -19.14 -18.69 2.15
CA GLU A 101 -19.84 -19.89 1.68
C GLU A 101 -19.50 -21.13 2.51
N ILE A 102 -18.22 -21.32 2.84
CA ILE A 102 -17.78 -22.44 3.67
C ILE A 102 -18.41 -22.34 5.06
N THR A 103 -18.42 -21.15 5.65
CA THR A 103 -18.99 -20.92 6.98
C THR A 103 -20.48 -21.19 7.02
N LYS A 104 -21.23 -20.79 5.99
CA LYS A 104 -22.67 -21.11 5.88
C LYS A 104 -22.92 -22.61 5.87
N LYS A 105 -22.09 -23.36 5.16
CA LYS A 105 -22.24 -24.83 5.08
C LYS A 105 -21.93 -25.51 6.41
N ARG A 106 -21.09 -24.91 7.26
CA ARG A 106 -20.73 -25.47 8.57
C ARG A 106 -21.79 -25.26 9.65
N VAL A 107 -22.68 -24.31 9.46
CA VAL A 107 -23.69 -23.92 10.46
C VAL A 107 -24.94 -24.81 10.40
N VAL A 108 -25.04 -25.71 9.47
CA VAL A 108 -26.19 -26.61 9.33
C VAL A 108 -26.21 -27.71 10.38
#